data_ee157d1d8b85f1ce6afa63c87bb1c5e5
#
_entry.id   ee157d1d8b85f1ce6afa63c87bb1c5e5
#
_cell.length_a   1.000
_cell.length_b   1.000
_cell.length_c   1.000
_cell.angle_alpha   90.00
_cell.angle_beta   90.00
_cell.angle_gamma   90.00
#
_symmetry.space_group_name_H-M   'P 1'
#
loop_
_entity.id
_entity.type
_entity.pdbx_description
1 polymer ?
#
loop_
_entity_poly.entity_id
_entity_poly.type
_entity_poly.pdbx_seq_one_letter_code
_entity_poly.pdbx_strand_id
1 'polypeptide(L)'
;DALRVEMNAVQDGIDRAVEEKVRSQNMKTELITNVSHDLKTPLTAIITYVDLLKDDSLDEATRRAYIETLDKKSQRLKRLIEDLFEMSKAASGNITFTPQTLELGSLMRQVLCELEDRTTASGVDFRAVYPPEKVYCMLDGQKTWRILENLIVNITKYAMPGTRAYLLLTQQSGRAVLTMKNVSAEELDFDAEHITDRFVRGDRNRSTDGSGLGLAIAKSFTELQGG
;
A
#
# COMPACT_ATOMS: atom_id res chain seq x y z
N ASP A 1 -44.83 -23.11 1.90
CA ASP A 1 -43.90 -22.14 2.57
C ASP A 1 -42.44 -22.57 2.47
N ALA A 2 -42.07 -23.86 2.61
CA ALA A 2 -40.67 -24.31 2.51
C ALA A 2 -40.05 -24.02 1.12
N LEU A 3 -40.73 -24.32 0.04
CA LEU A 3 -40.29 -24.07 -1.34
C LEU A 3 -40.00 -22.59 -1.63
N ARG A 4 -40.76 -21.71 -1.02
CA ARG A 4 -40.56 -20.24 -1.17
C ARG A 4 -39.35 -19.75 -0.41
N VAL A 5 -39.03 -20.34 0.75
CA VAL A 5 -37.82 -20.02 1.52
C VAL A 5 -36.56 -20.52 0.78
N GLU A 6 -36.61 -21.73 0.22
CA GLU A 6 -35.51 -22.26 -0.59
C GLU A 6 -35.29 -21.44 -1.87
N MET A 7 -36.36 -21.00 -2.54
CA MET A 7 -36.30 -20.18 -3.74
C MET A 7 -35.69 -18.80 -3.43
N ASN A 8 -36.06 -18.17 -2.31
CA ASN A 8 -35.47 -16.91 -1.89
C ASN A 8 -33.96 -17.08 -1.53
N ALA A 9 -33.59 -18.18 -0.84
CA ALA A 9 -32.18 -18.43 -0.52
C ALA A 9 -31.32 -18.66 -1.78
N VAL A 10 -31.88 -19.31 -2.81
CA VAL A 10 -31.21 -19.47 -4.11
C VAL A 10 -31.09 -18.11 -4.83
N GLN A 11 -32.14 -17.31 -4.81
CA GLN A 11 -32.13 -15.95 -5.40
C GLN A 11 -31.08 -15.07 -4.74
N ASP A 12 -31.07 -15.02 -3.39
CA ASP A 12 -30.05 -14.28 -2.63
C ASP A 12 -28.64 -14.77 -2.91
N GLY A 13 -28.45 -16.07 -3.13
CA GLY A 13 -27.17 -16.66 -3.51
C GLY A 13 -26.72 -16.25 -4.92
N ILE A 14 -27.66 -16.21 -5.87
CA ILE A 14 -27.38 -15.76 -7.24
C ILE A 14 -27.06 -14.25 -7.26
N ASP A 15 -27.85 -13.45 -6.56
CA ASP A 15 -27.66 -12.01 -6.52
C ASP A 15 -26.29 -11.64 -5.92
N ARG A 16 -25.89 -12.32 -4.81
CA ARG A 16 -24.53 -12.15 -4.26
C ARG A 16 -23.44 -12.56 -5.24
N ALA A 17 -23.59 -13.70 -5.92
CA ALA A 17 -22.60 -14.16 -6.90
C ALA A 17 -22.49 -13.22 -8.11
N VAL A 18 -23.61 -12.63 -8.54
CA VAL A 18 -23.64 -11.61 -9.61
C VAL A 18 -22.97 -10.32 -9.14
N GLU A 19 -23.29 -9.84 -7.95
CA GLU A 19 -22.66 -8.64 -7.37
C GLU A 19 -21.15 -8.81 -7.22
N GLU A 20 -20.68 -9.96 -6.70
CA GLU A 20 -19.25 -10.27 -6.59
C GLU A 20 -18.58 -10.32 -7.96
N LYS A 21 -19.23 -10.89 -8.98
CA LYS A 21 -18.69 -10.96 -10.32
C LYS A 21 -18.63 -9.60 -11.00
N VAL A 22 -19.66 -8.78 -10.85
CA VAL A 22 -19.71 -7.39 -11.36
C VAL A 22 -18.62 -6.55 -10.66
N ARG A 23 -18.52 -6.67 -9.33
CA ARG A 23 -17.47 -5.98 -8.55
C ARG A 23 -16.07 -6.41 -8.99
N SER A 24 -15.85 -7.70 -9.22
CA SER A 24 -14.56 -8.22 -9.73
C SER A 24 -14.24 -7.69 -11.13
N GLN A 25 -15.24 -7.56 -11.99
CA GLN A 25 -15.06 -7.10 -13.37
C GLN A 25 -14.82 -5.59 -13.46
N ASN A 26 -15.56 -4.80 -12.71
CA ASN A 26 -15.33 -3.35 -12.56
C ASN A 26 -13.93 -3.08 -12.01
N MET A 27 -13.53 -3.86 -11.00
CA MET A 27 -12.22 -3.81 -10.37
C MET A 27 -11.08 -4.07 -11.38
N LYS A 28 -11.24 -5.05 -12.31
CA LYS A 28 -10.26 -5.30 -13.38
C LYS A 28 -10.16 -4.13 -14.34
N THR A 29 -11.27 -3.50 -14.67
CA THR A 29 -11.32 -2.36 -15.59
C THR A 29 -10.67 -1.11 -14.97
N GLU A 30 -10.95 -0.82 -13.70
CA GLU A 30 -10.32 0.28 -12.95
C GLU A 30 -8.81 0.04 -12.76
N LEU A 31 -8.40 -1.20 -12.46
CA LEU A 31 -6.99 -1.59 -12.41
C LEU A 31 -6.28 -1.24 -13.72
N ILE A 32 -6.84 -1.64 -14.86
CA ILE A 32 -6.22 -1.42 -16.17
C ILE A 32 -6.15 0.09 -16.49
N THR A 33 -7.20 0.85 -16.22
CA THR A 33 -7.29 2.26 -16.57
C THR A 33 -6.38 3.12 -15.69
N ASN A 34 -6.49 2.99 -14.37
CA ASN A 34 -5.75 3.83 -13.42
C ASN A 34 -4.26 3.48 -13.41
N VAL A 35 -3.92 2.18 -13.47
CA VAL A 35 -2.54 1.72 -13.56
C VAL A 35 -1.90 2.16 -14.89
N SER A 36 -2.63 2.07 -16.01
CA SER A 36 -2.09 2.50 -17.30
C SER A 36 -1.74 3.98 -17.29
N HIS A 37 -2.57 4.82 -16.68
CA HIS A 37 -2.28 6.24 -16.51
C HIS A 37 -1.05 6.46 -15.61
N ASP A 38 -1.00 5.78 -14.45
CA ASP A 38 0.08 5.92 -13.47
C ASP A 38 1.42 5.36 -13.96
N LEU A 39 1.41 4.37 -14.86
CA LEU A 39 2.61 3.87 -15.54
C LEU A 39 3.05 4.80 -16.69
N LYS A 40 2.10 5.39 -17.43
CA LYS A 40 2.40 6.28 -18.56
C LYS A 40 3.18 7.52 -18.14
N THR A 41 2.81 8.11 -16.99
CA THR A 41 3.44 9.35 -16.50
C THR A 41 4.95 9.21 -16.25
N PRO A 42 5.45 8.27 -15.41
CA PRO A 42 6.88 8.09 -15.22
C PRO A 42 7.59 7.60 -16.49
N LEU A 43 6.94 6.77 -17.32
CA LEU A 43 7.51 6.30 -18.57
C LEU A 43 7.73 7.44 -19.56
N THR A 44 6.76 8.34 -19.71
CA THR A 44 6.91 9.53 -20.57
C THR A 44 8.05 10.41 -20.08
N ALA A 45 8.14 10.64 -18.76
CA ALA A 45 9.24 11.41 -18.20
C ALA A 45 10.61 10.75 -18.48
N ILE A 46 10.73 9.42 -18.32
CA ILE A 46 11.97 8.68 -18.63
C ILE A 46 12.36 8.91 -20.09
N ILE A 47 11.43 8.74 -21.05
CA ILE A 47 11.69 8.96 -22.46
C ILE A 47 12.16 10.39 -22.71
N THR A 48 11.47 11.39 -22.14
CA THR A 48 11.83 12.80 -22.30
C THR A 48 13.25 13.11 -21.78
N TYR A 49 13.59 12.63 -20.58
CA TYR A 49 14.95 12.88 -20.01
C TYR A 49 16.04 12.11 -20.77
N VAL A 50 15.74 10.92 -21.31
CA VAL A 50 16.66 10.21 -22.21
C VAL A 50 16.92 11.02 -23.49
N ASP A 51 15.86 11.60 -24.08
CA ASP A 51 16.01 12.45 -25.28
C ASP A 51 16.78 13.73 -24.98
N LEU A 52 16.54 14.38 -23.85
CA LEU A 52 17.28 15.56 -23.41
C LEU A 52 18.77 15.24 -23.18
N LEU A 53 19.11 14.06 -22.66
CA LEU A 53 20.49 13.64 -22.41
C LEU A 53 21.30 13.38 -23.72
N LYS A 54 20.64 13.31 -24.88
CA LYS A 54 21.32 13.21 -26.19
C LYS A 54 21.93 14.53 -26.66
N ASP A 55 21.59 15.65 -25.99
CA ASP A 55 22.18 16.95 -26.27
C ASP A 55 23.60 17.01 -25.69
N ASP A 56 24.59 17.06 -26.58
CA ASP A 56 26.00 17.14 -26.19
C ASP A 56 26.38 18.51 -25.61
N SER A 57 25.55 19.54 -25.77
CA SER A 57 25.77 20.87 -25.25
C SER A 57 25.43 21.04 -23.76
N LEU A 58 24.85 20.02 -23.11
CA LEU A 58 24.50 20.06 -21.70
C LEU A 58 25.72 20.15 -20.80
N ASP A 59 25.66 21.08 -19.83
CA ASP A 59 26.63 21.11 -18.75
C ASP A 59 26.54 19.90 -17.84
N GLU A 60 27.61 19.57 -17.14
CA GLU A 60 27.71 18.37 -16.29
C GLU A 60 26.71 18.40 -15.12
N ALA A 61 26.39 19.57 -14.57
CA ALA A 61 25.45 19.70 -13.47
C ALA A 61 24.02 19.35 -13.92
N THR A 62 23.62 19.88 -15.08
CA THR A 62 22.32 19.58 -15.70
C THR A 62 22.21 18.10 -16.09
N ARG A 63 23.30 17.54 -16.64
CA ARG A 63 23.37 16.12 -16.99
C ARG A 63 23.15 15.23 -15.76
N ARG A 64 23.81 15.53 -14.65
CA ARG A 64 23.62 14.80 -13.38
C ARG A 64 22.21 14.92 -12.85
N ALA A 65 21.60 16.11 -12.86
CA ALA A 65 20.23 16.32 -12.41
C ALA A 65 19.22 15.50 -13.24
N TYR A 66 19.44 15.37 -14.56
CA TYR A 66 18.61 14.52 -15.42
C TYR A 66 18.76 13.04 -15.10
N ILE A 67 20.00 12.57 -14.86
CA ILE A 67 20.26 11.18 -14.47
C ILE A 67 19.60 10.86 -13.12
N GLU A 68 19.70 11.74 -12.13
CA GLU A 68 19.01 11.57 -10.84
C GLU A 68 17.48 11.52 -11.00
N THR A 69 16.93 12.33 -11.89
CA THR A 69 15.51 12.33 -12.18
C THR A 69 15.08 11.03 -12.86
N LEU A 70 15.88 10.54 -13.81
CA LEU A 70 15.67 9.24 -14.46
C LEU A 70 15.68 8.10 -13.46
N ASP A 71 16.63 8.07 -12.54
CA ASP A 71 16.71 7.04 -11.50
C ASP A 71 15.44 7.06 -10.65
N LYS A 72 15.04 8.23 -10.13
CA LYS A 72 13.80 8.38 -9.34
C LYS A 72 12.55 7.89 -10.09
N LYS A 73 12.41 8.25 -11.40
CA LYS A 73 11.25 7.84 -12.21
C LYS A 73 11.27 6.35 -12.53
N SER A 74 12.44 5.78 -12.79
CA SER A 74 12.61 4.34 -13.03
C SER A 74 12.28 3.51 -11.78
N GLN A 75 12.74 3.94 -10.63
CA GLN A 75 12.43 3.30 -9.35
C GLN A 75 10.94 3.39 -8.98
N ARG A 76 10.30 4.51 -9.32
CA ARG A 76 8.85 4.64 -9.16
C ARG A 76 8.11 3.66 -10.07
N LEU A 77 8.49 3.59 -11.35
CA LEU A 77 7.89 2.68 -12.33
C LEU A 77 8.04 1.21 -11.89
N LYS A 78 9.22 0.82 -11.40
CA LYS A 78 9.47 -0.51 -10.85
C LYS A 78 8.48 -0.83 -9.72
N ARG A 79 8.35 0.04 -8.73
CA ARG A 79 7.41 -0.15 -7.60
C ARG A 79 5.96 -0.27 -8.06
N LEU A 80 5.51 0.54 -9.02
CA LEU A 80 4.15 0.45 -9.57
C LEU A 80 3.89 -0.91 -10.23
N ILE A 81 4.88 -1.45 -10.94
CA ILE A 81 4.79 -2.76 -11.57
C ILE A 81 4.74 -3.86 -10.49
N GLU A 82 5.58 -3.79 -9.46
CA GLU A 82 5.58 -4.73 -8.34
C GLU A 82 4.23 -4.72 -7.60
N ASP A 83 3.71 -3.53 -7.25
CA ASP A 83 2.39 -3.36 -6.63
C ASP A 83 1.27 -3.98 -7.48
N LEU A 84 1.31 -3.76 -8.80
CA LEU A 84 0.34 -4.33 -9.73
C LEU A 84 0.39 -5.86 -9.76
N PHE A 85 1.60 -6.44 -9.80
CA PHE A 85 1.76 -7.90 -9.76
C PHE A 85 1.25 -8.50 -8.45
N GLU A 86 1.55 -7.87 -7.31
CA GLU A 86 1.05 -8.30 -6.01
C GLU A 86 -0.48 -8.26 -5.96
N MET A 87 -1.09 -7.17 -6.43
CA MET A 87 -2.54 -7.04 -6.50
C MET A 87 -3.20 -8.03 -7.47
N SER A 88 -2.57 -8.29 -8.61
CA SER A 88 -3.06 -9.28 -9.59
C SER A 88 -3.05 -10.69 -9.00
N LYS A 89 -1.97 -11.07 -8.28
CA LYS A 89 -1.88 -12.36 -7.58
C LYS A 89 -2.93 -12.46 -6.46
N ALA A 90 -3.14 -11.36 -5.71
CA ALA A 90 -4.17 -11.31 -4.67
C ALA A 90 -5.57 -11.51 -5.24
N ALA A 91 -5.88 -10.85 -6.36
CA ALA A 91 -7.18 -10.95 -7.02
C ALA A 91 -7.46 -12.32 -7.64
N SER A 92 -6.42 -13.06 -8.05
CA SER A 92 -6.53 -14.40 -8.64
C SER A 92 -6.50 -15.54 -7.61
N GLY A 93 -6.32 -15.24 -6.33
CA GLY A 93 -6.15 -16.25 -5.28
C GLY A 93 -4.83 -17.03 -5.36
N ASN A 94 -3.91 -16.61 -6.24
CA ASN A 94 -2.64 -17.30 -6.49
C ASN A 94 -1.48 -16.78 -5.63
N ILE A 95 -1.78 -16.24 -4.45
CA ILE A 95 -0.73 -15.84 -3.52
C ILE A 95 -0.21 -17.07 -2.78
N THR A 96 1.08 -17.35 -2.94
CA THR A 96 1.76 -18.31 -2.09
C THR A 96 1.94 -17.70 -0.70
N PHE A 97 1.42 -18.36 0.31
CA PHE A 97 1.58 -18.00 1.72
C PHE A 97 2.53 -18.97 2.39
N THR A 98 3.62 -18.44 2.94
CA THR A 98 4.66 -19.24 3.61
C THR A 98 4.76 -18.82 5.08
N PRO A 99 3.86 -19.35 5.94
CA PRO A 99 3.82 -18.96 7.35
C PRO A 99 5.02 -19.51 8.11
N GLN A 100 5.57 -18.69 8.98
CA GLN A 100 6.62 -19.04 9.92
C GLN A 100 6.38 -18.34 11.26
N THR A 101 6.95 -18.86 12.33
CA THR A 101 6.87 -18.20 13.64
C THR A 101 7.74 -16.96 13.64
N LEU A 102 7.13 -15.79 13.74
CA LEU A 102 7.80 -14.48 13.74
C LEU A 102 7.56 -13.74 15.05
N GLU A 103 8.58 -13.09 15.57
CA GLU A 103 8.45 -12.10 16.65
C GLU A 103 8.12 -10.74 15.99
N LEU A 104 6.85 -10.34 16.12
CA LEU A 104 6.29 -9.20 15.38
C LEU A 104 6.93 -7.87 15.80
N GLY A 105 7.30 -7.71 17.07
CA GLY A 105 7.99 -6.51 17.54
C GLY A 105 9.39 -6.36 16.95
N SER A 106 10.12 -7.46 16.75
CA SER A 106 11.44 -7.44 16.08
C SER A 106 11.32 -7.07 14.62
N LEU A 107 10.34 -7.63 13.91
CA LEU A 107 10.08 -7.26 12.52
C LEU A 107 9.72 -5.77 12.40
N MET A 108 8.87 -5.26 13.29
CA MET A 108 8.49 -3.84 13.29
C MET A 108 9.69 -2.92 13.54
N ARG A 109 10.60 -3.28 14.46
CA ARG A 109 11.86 -2.54 14.68
C ARG A 109 12.75 -2.57 13.45
N GLN A 110 12.87 -3.71 12.79
CA GLN A 110 13.66 -3.85 11.57
C GLN A 110 13.12 -2.94 10.46
N VAL A 111 11.81 -2.96 10.19
CA VAL A 111 11.18 -2.11 9.16
C VAL A 111 11.39 -0.62 9.48
N LEU A 112 11.24 -0.20 10.73
CA LEU A 112 11.50 1.19 11.14
C LEU A 112 12.96 1.60 10.93
N CYS A 113 13.91 0.71 11.23
CA CYS A 113 15.33 0.95 11.00
C CYS A 113 15.64 1.06 9.49
N GLU A 114 15.11 0.18 8.66
CA GLU A 114 15.31 0.23 7.20
C GLU A 114 14.67 1.45 6.54
N LEU A 115 13.63 2.03 7.16
CA LEU A 115 12.95 3.23 6.70
C LEU A 115 13.41 4.52 7.42
N GLU A 116 14.50 4.49 8.21
CA GLU A 116 14.93 5.60 9.07
C GLU A 116 15.15 6.89 8.28
N ASP A 117 15.84 6.84 7.16
CA ASP A 117 16.06 8.01 6.30
C ASP A 117 14.75 8.66 5.87
N ARG A 118 13.77 7.82 5.55
CA ARG A 118 12.47 8.25 5.06
C ARG A 118 11.59 8.83 6.17
N THR A 119 11.59 8.18 7.33
CA THR A 119 10.84 8.66 8.50
C THR A 119 11.43 9.97 9.01
N THR A 120 12.75 10.10 9.05
CA THR A 120 13.46 11.32 9.42
C THR A 120 13.18 12.46 8.44
N ALA A 121 13.26 12.20 7.13
CA ALA A 121 12.98 13.21 6.10
C ALA A 121 11.54 13.71 6.10
N SER A 122 10.58 12.93 6.65
CA SER A 122 9.16 13.33 6.76
C SER A 122 8.90 14.41 7.80
N GLY A 123 9.83 14.63 8.75
CA GLY A 123 9.63 15.53 9.89
C GLY A 123 8.59 15.05 10.90
N VAL A 124 8.17 13.78 10.84
CA VAL A 124 7.21 13.15 11.78
C VAL A 124 7.99 12.38 12.85
N ASP A 125 7.62 12.57 14.12
CA ASP A 125 8.23 11.86 15.26
C ASP A 125 7.56 10.50 15.45
N PHE A 126 8.20 9.42 14.98
CA PHE A 126 7.69 8.06 15.08
C PHE A 126 7.92 7.48 16.48
N ARG A 127 6.84 7.09 17.15
CA ARG A 127 6.83 6.52 18.50
C ARG A 127 6.30 5.09 18.45
N ALA A 128 7.21 4.11 18.52
CA ALA A 128 6.85 2.72 18.61
C ALA A 128 6.72 2.27 20.07
N VAL A 129 5.62 1.61 20.40
CA VAL A 129 5.33 1.06 21.71
C VAL A 129 5.12 -0.45 21.57
N TYR A 130 5.86 -1.20 22.37
CA TYR A 130 5.84 -2.65 22.37
C TYR A 130 5.33 -3.19 23.72
N PRO A 131 4.64 -4.33 23.74
CA PRO A 131 4.30 -4.98 25.00
C PRO A 131 5.57 -5.49 25.70
N PRO A 132 5.55 -5.70 27.03
CA PRO A 132 6.68 -6.25 27.77
C PRO A 132 7.10 -7.65 27.31
N GLU A 133 6.13 -8.46 26.93
CA GLU A 133 6.32 -9.81 26.43
C GLU A 133 6.44 -9.82 24.90
N LYS A 134 7.28 -10.75 24.40
CA LYS A 134 7.43 -10.93 22.94
C LYS A 134 6.15 -11.50 22.33
N VAL A 135 5.73 -10.93 21.21
CA VAL A 135 4.54 -11.37 20.48
C VAL A 135 4.95 -12.22 19.30
N TYR A 136 4.68 -13.51 19.39
CA TYR A 136 4.95 -14.47 18.32
C TYR A 136 3.66 -14.78 17.57
N CYS A 137 3.73 -14.72 16.23
CA CYS A 137 2.63 -15.01 15.33
C CYS A 137 3.08 -15.94 14.20
N MET A 138 2.16 -16.75 13.69
CA MET A 138 2.37 -17.53 12.47
C MET A 138 2.04 -16.65 11.26
N LEU A 139 3.05 -16.02 10.66
CA LEU A 139 2.92 -15.03 9.61
C LEU A 139 3.93 -15.28 8.48
N ASP A 140 3.61 -14.79 7.29
CA ASP A 140 4.57 -14.67 6.19
C ASP A 140 5.40 -13.40 6.39
N GLY A 141 6.71 -13.56 6.62
CA GLY A 141 7.60 -12.44 6.95
C GLY A 141 7.68 -11.38 5.85
N GLN A 142 7.71 -11.79 4.59
CA GLN A 142 7.78 -10.85 3.47
C GLN A 142 6.47 -10.04 3.32
N LYS A 143 5.34 -10.71 3.44
CA LYS A 143 4.03 -10.03 3.36
C LYS A 143 3.78 -9.13 4.55
N THR A 144 4.14 -9.57 5.75
CA THR A 144 4.04 -8.75 6.96
C THR A 144 4.97 -7.54 6.90
N TRP A 145 6.19 -7.71 6.40
CA TRP A 145 7.11 -6.60 6.13
C TRP A 145 6.47 -5.58 5.17
N ARG A 146 5.86 -6.07 4.08
CA ARG A 146 5.19 -5.23 3.08
C ARG A 146 3.98 -4.48 3.64
N ILE A 147 3.20 -5.09 4.55
CA ILE A 147 2.13 -4.40 5.29
C ILE A 147 2.70 -3.22 6.09
N LEU A 148 3.73 -3.48 6.90
CA LEU A 148 4.36 -2.46 7.73
C LEU A 148 4.96 -1.34 6.89
N GLU A 149 5.70 -1.67 5.83
CA GLU A 149 6.27 -0.70 4.89
C GLU A 149 5.18 0.21 4.30
N ASN A 150 4.11 -0.37 3.75
CA ASN A 150 3.03 0.40 3.14
C ASN A 150 2.38 1.37 4.14
N LEU A 151 2.15 0.93 5.38
CA LEU A 151 1.54 1.76 6.42
C LEU A 151 2.49 2.88 6.88
N ILE A 152 3.77 2.57 7.13
CA ILE A 152 4.77 3.56 7.55
C ILE A 152 5.01 4.59 6.43
N VAL A 153 5.18 4.14 5.19
CA VAL A 153 5.35 5.02 4.03
C VAL A 153 4.11 5.89 3.82
N ASN A 154 2.91 5.39 4.09
CA ASN A 154 1.70 6.20 4.06
C ASN A 154 1.76 7.34 5.10
N ILE A 155 2.17 7.04 6.33
CA ILE A 155 2.36 8.06 7.38
C ILE A 155 3.39 9.11 6.94
N THR A 156 4.55 8.71 6.38
CA THR A 156 5.58 9.67 5.94
C THR A 156 5.10 10.62 4.84
N LYS A 157 4.06 10.26 4.09
CA LYS A 157 3.51 11.06 2.99
C LYS A 157 2.39 12.00 3.41
N TYR A 158 1.56 11.55 4.34
CA TYR A 158 0.28 12.21 4.62
C TYR A 158 0.16 12.75 6.04
N ALA A 159 1.08 12.39 6.95
CA ALA A 159 1.07 12.97 8.27
C ALA A 159 1.61 14.41 8.26
N MET A 160 1.08 15.23 9.15
CA MET A 160 1.52 16.61 9.36
C MET A 160 2.94 16.62 9.95
N PRO A 161 3.92 17.27 9.29
CA PRO A 161 5.27 17.43 9.84
C PRO A 161 5.26 18.10 11.22
N GLY A 162 6.19 17.73 12.08
CA GLY A 162 6.26 18.24 13.45
C GLY A 162 5.27 17.59 14.43
N THR A 163 4.44 16.63 13.96
CA THR A 163 3.54 15.85 14.82
C THR A 163 4.10 14.46 15.12
N ARG A 164 3.39 13.70 15.96
CA ARG A 164 3.79 12.33 16.33
C ARG A 164 2.96 11.30 15.58
N ALA A 165 3.63 10.23 15.16
CA ALA A 165 3.00 9.01 14.71
C ALA A 165 3.24 7.89 15.73
N TYR A 166 2.16 7.26 16.22
CA TYR A 166 2.24 6.18 17.17
C TYR A 166 2.03 4.83 16.49
N LEU A 167 2.93 3.90 16.74
CA LEU A 167 2.86 2.51 16.30
C LEU A 167 2.77 1.64 17.57
N LEU A 168 1.59 1.14 17.89
CA LEU A 168 1.33 0.39 19.11
C LEU A 168 1.11 -1.08 18.75
N LEU A 169 1.99 -1.95 19.25
CA LEU A 169 1.80 -3.38 19.21
C LEU A 169 1.23 -3.82 20.57
N THR A 170 0.09 -4.50 20.55
CA THR A 170 -0.54 -5.06 21.75
C THR A 170 -0.97 -6.50 21.50
N GLN A 171 -1.25 -7.24 22.56
CA GLN A 171 -1.85 -8.56 22.48
C GLN A 171 -3.19 -8.54 23.19
N GLN A 172 -4.26 -8.92 22.48
CA GLN A 172 -5.62 -8.92 22.98
C GLN A 172 -6.30 -10.25 22.64
N SER A 173 -6.78 -10.96 23.63
CA SER A 173 -7.50 -12.24 23.44
C SER A 173 -6.77 -13.25 22.54
N GLY A 174 -5.43 -13.35 22.68
CA GLY A 174 -4.60 -14.26 21.90
C GLY A 174 -4.27 -13.78 20.48
N ARG A 175 -4.69 -12.58 20.10
CA ARG A 175 -4.37 -11.95 18.81
C ARG A 175 -3.35 -10.82 19.01
N ALA A 176 -2.44 -10.67 18.06
CA ALA A 176 -1.61 -9.48 17.95
C ALA A 176 -2.41 -8.35 17.30
N VAL A 177 -2.42 -7.18 17.93
CA VAL A 177 -3.09 -6.00 17.40
C VAL A 177 -2.06 -4.91 17.19
N LEU A 178 -1.88 -4.51 15.93
CA LEU A 178 -1.05 -3.38 15.56
C LEU A 178 -1.94 -2.17 15.26
N THR A 179 -1.75 -1.11 16.02
CA THR A 179 -2.47 0.16 15.82
C THR A 179 -1.49 1.24 15.40
N MET A 180 -1.78 1.90 14.29
CA MET A 180 -1.02 3.07 13.84
C MET A 180 -1.91 4.32 13.90
N LYS A 181 -1.39 5.41 14.47
CA LYS A 181 -2.12 6.69 14.62
C LYS A 181 -1.20 7.84 14.25
N ASN A 182 -1.68 8.73 13.40
CA ASN A 182 -1.00 9.97 13.02
C ASN A 182 -2.00 11.10 12.83
N VAL A 183 -1.52 12.33 12.83
CA VAL A 183 -2.29 13.51 12.47
C VAL A 183 -2.12 13.73 10.96
N SER A 184 -3.22 13.83 10.23
CA SER A 184 -3.17 14.12 8.79
C SER A 184 -2.77 15.57 8.54
N ALA A 185 -1.95 15.82 7.51
CA ALA A 185 -1.61 17.16 7.06
C ALA A 185 -2.79 17.88 6.38
N GLU A 186 -3.71 17.10 5.83
CA GLU A 186 -4.92 17.60 5.15
C GLU A 186 -6.17 17.05 5.82
N GLU A 187 -7.27 17.76 5.66
CA GLU A 187 -8.59 17.30 6.10
C GLU A 187 -8.97 16.04 5.33
N LEU A 188 -9.43 15.02 6.05
CA LEU A 188 -9.85 13.75 5.45
C LEU A 188 -11.33 13.89 5.02
N ASP A 189 -11.52 14.19 3.75
CA ASP A 189 -12.85 14.40 3.13
C ASP A 189 -13.30 13.11 2.39
N PHE A 190 -13.09 11.95 3.02
CA PHE A 190 -13.53 10.67 2.47
C PHE A 190 -14.05 9.74 3.57
N ASP A 191 -14.95 8.86 3.16
CA ASP A 191 -15.52 7.86 4.05
C ASP A 191 -14.43 6.87 4.49
N ALA A 192 -14.29 6.70 5.82
CA ALA A 192 -13.30 5.80 6.41
C ALA A 192 -13.46 4.33 5.94
N GLU A 193 -14.67 3.92 5.55
CA GLU A 193 -14.94 2.58 5.05
C GLU A 193 -14.26 2.30 3.72
N HIS A 194 -14.05 3.33 2.89
CA HIS A 194 -13.49 3.22 1.55
C HIS A 194 -11.99 3.50 1.46
N ILE A 195 -11.33 3.95 2.53
CA ILE A 195 -9.90 4.32 2.52
C ILE A 195 -8.97 3.16 2.13
N THR A 196 -9.38 1.92 2.38
CA THR A 196 -8.65 0.71 2.00
C THR A 196 -9.03 0.17 0.63
N ASP A 197 -9.99 0.81 -0.05
CA ASP A 197 -10.33 0.44 -1.40
C ASP A 197 -9.21 0.83 -2.36
N ARG A 198 -9.11 0.13 -3.46
CA ARG A 198 -8.02 0.30 -4.44
C ARG A 198 -8.17 1.65 -5.13
N PHE A 199 -7.05 2.34 -5.36
CA PHE A 199 -6.99 3.64 -6.05
C PHE A 199 -7.73 4.78 -5.36
N VAL A 200 -8.18 4.59 -4.12
CA VAL A 200 -8.71 5.70 -3.34
C VAL A 200 -7.57 6.66 -3.02
N ARG A 201 -7.70 7.86 -3.52
CA ARG A 201 -6.83 9.01 -3.22
C ARG A 201 -7.73 10.16 -2.86
N GLY A 202 -7.38 10.93 -1.84
CA GLY A 202 -8.04 12.21 -1.62
C GLY A 202 -7.92 13.07 -2.88
N ASP A 203 -9.04 13.55 -3.41
CA ASP A 203 -9.14 14.23 -4.73
C ASP A 203 -8.19 15.41 -4.94
N ARG A 204 -7.65 16.00 -3.87
CA ARG A 204 -6.75 17.16 -3.92
C ARG A 204 -5.27 16.80 -4.13
N ASN A 205 -4.86 15.54 -3.98
CA ASN A 205 -3.44 15.12 -3.99
C ASN A 205 -3.04 14.26 -5.19
N ARG A 206 -3.57 14.51 -6.37
CA ARG A 206 -3.10 13.85 -7.61
C ARG A 206 -1.61 14.06 -7.91
N SER A 207 -0.97 15.04 -7.27
CA SER A 207 0.47 15.34 -7.45
C SER A 207 1.39 14.55 -6.51
N THR A 208 0.89 13.89 -5.46
CA THR A 208 1.73 13.13 -4.54
C THR A 208 2.12 11.77 -5.12
N ASP A 209 3.37 11.39 -4.85
CA ASP A 209 4.01 10.16 -5.33
C ASP A 209 3.41 8.89 -4.67
N GLY A 210 2.23 8.44 -5.13
CA GLY A 210 1.60 7.22 -4.62
C GLY A 210 0.79 6.50 -5.69
N SER A 211 0.73 5.15 -5.65
CA SER A 211 -0.10 4.32 -6.53
C SER A 211 -1.56 4.24 -6.07
N GLY A 212 -1.88 4.65 -4.84
CA GLY A 212 -3.19 4.36 -4.23
C GLY A 212 -3.43 2.87 -3.95
N LEU A 213 -2.41 2.03 -4.14
CA LEU A 213 -2.51 0.57 -3.94
C LEU A 213 -1.98 0.10 -2.57
N GLY A 214 -1.16 0.91 -1.90
CA GLY A 214 -0.45 0.49 -0.69
C GLY A 214 -1.37 0.02 0.45
N LEU A 215 -2.46 0.75 0.73
CA LEU A 215 -3.43 0.36 1.76
C LEU A 215 -4.25 -0.88 1.34
N ALA A 216 -4.60 -0.99 0.07
CA ALA A 216 -5.29 -2.16 -0.46
C ALA A 216 -4.42 -3.42 -0.41
N ILE A 217 -3.11 -3.30 -0.71
CA ILE A 217 -2.12 -4.38 -0.54
C ILE A 217 -2.01 -4.77 0.94
N ALA A 218 -1.88 -3.79 1.84
CA ALA A 218 -1.80 -4.05 3.28
C ALA A 218 -3.05 -4.79 3.78
N LYS A 219 -4.25 -4.36 3.38
CA LYS A 219 -5.51 -5.03 3.70
C LYS A 219 -5.53 -6.46 3.18
N SER A 220 -5.25 -6.66 1.89
CA SER A 220 -5.28 -7.98 1.25
C SER A 220 -4.30 -8.96 1.91
N PHE A 221 -3.09 -8.52 2.27
CA PHE A 221 -2.11 -9.36 2.95
C PHE A 221 -2.47 -9.63 4.42
N THR A 222 -3.16 -8.70 5.07
CA THR A 222 -3.67 -8.90 6.43
C THR A 222 -4.78 -9.95 6.42
N GLU A 223 -5.77 -9.81 5.53
CA GLU A 223 -6.86 -10.78 5.36
C GLU A 223 -6.35 -12.19 4.99
N LEU A 224 -5.35 -12.28 4.10
CA LEU A 224 -4.70 -13.55 3.74
C LEU A 224 -4.09 -14.26 4.95
N GLN A 225 -3.66 -13.52 5.96
CA GLN A 225 -3.03 -14.01 7.18
C GLN A 225 -4.00 -14.20 8.35
N GLY A 226 -5.32 -14.04 8.12
CA GLY A 226 -6.38 -14.25 9.12
C GLY A 226 -6.60 -13.07 10.05
N GLY A 227 -6.18 -11.87 9.61
CA GLY A 227 -6.37 -10.59 10.30
C GLY A 227 -7.61 -9.85 9.87
#